data_56ad7d5797efb600a6c468b0d9600ce4
#
_entry.id   56ad7d5797efb600a6c468b0d9600ce4
#
_cell.length_a   1.000
_cell.length_b   1.000
_cell.length_c   1.000
_cell.angle_alpha   90.00
_cell.angle_beta   90.00
_cell.angle_gamma   90.00
#
_symmetry.space_group_name_H-M   'P 1'
#
loop_
_entity.id
_entity.type
_entity.pdbx_description
1 polymer ?
#
loop_
_entity_poly.entity_id
_entity_poly.type
_entity_poly.pdbx_seq_one_letter_code
_entity_poly.pdbx_strand_id
1 'polypeptide(L)'
;MSKSADIGSKRLIGLAPTAWLRWLLNDETVEALALLAADFQWVGRETDILLRARSPVHGEFLVINEMQLRPDPAMPRRLTAYTALARERYALPVYPVVVNILAGSGVAPPPPRFESEFLGLVARQDFHQVNLWELDARPIVQRPLVPLLPFVPIMGGGSEAGTLEKALRLLRADPDLAEMETLLAFFASFVFPTELIRRIMRWDMTVLRESPWYQEIFSEGLEQGLQQGLEKGRTEALLATLLGILQHRFGNVPDELVAMLRGLSAAQLSELIHPVLDASTLAELYALIPEGGNHH
;
A
#
# COMPACT_ATOMS: atom_id res chain seq x y z
N MET A 1 -4.87 -4.42 -4.68
CA MET A 1 -3.68 -4.05 -3.88
C MET A 1 -2.45 -4.58 -4.60
N SER A 2 -1.44 -3.73 -4.76
CA SER A 2 -0.25 -4.05 -5.57
C SER A 2 0.58 -5.14 -4.88
N LYS A 3 0.44 -6.40 -5.32
CA LYS A 3 1.34 -7.51 -4.94
C LYS A 3 2.80 -7.23 -5.32
N SER A 4 3.05 -6.29 -6.18
CA SER A 4 4.33 -6.02 -6.83
C SER A 4 5.34 -5.26 -5.97
N ALA A 5 4.90 -4.28 -5.18
CA ALA A 5 5.75 -3.71 -4.12
C ALA A 5 6.04 -4.76 -3.04
N ASP A 6 5.14 -5.71 -2.89
CA ASP A 6 5.13 -6.81 -1.97
C ASP A 6 6.27 -7.81 -2.21
N ILE A 7 6.46 -8.28 -3.44
CA ILE A 7 7.46 -9.30 -3.78
C ILE A 7 8.89 -8.76 -3.60
N GLY A 8 9.16 -7.55 -4.08
CA GLY A 8 10.46 -6.91 -3.89
C GLY A 8 10.78 -6.66 -2.42
N SER A 9 9.78 -6.25 -1.65
CA SER A 9 9.91 -5.94 -0.23
C SER A 9 10.10 -7.19 0.63
N LYS A 10 9.37 -8.26 0.37
CA LYS A 10 9.56 -9.57 1.02
C LYS A 10 10.99 -10.08 0.84
N ARG A 11 11.52 -9.93 -0.37
CA ARG A 11 12.88 -10.37 -0.67
C ARG A 11 13.92 -9.53 0.06
N LEU A 12 13.75 -8.19 0.09
CA LEU A 12 14.63 -7.27 0.82
C LEU A 12 14.70 -7.58 2.31
N ILE A 13 13.55 -7.74 2.93
CA ILE A 13 13.48 -8.08 4.36
C ILE A 13 14.06 -9.46 4.63
N GLY A 14 13.78 -10.41 3.73
CA GLY A 14 14.31 -11.78 3.83
C GLY A 14 15.81 -11.89 3.74
N LEU A 15 16.49 -10.95 3.05
CA LEU A 15 17.96 -10.92 2.94
C LEU A 15 18.67 -10.53 4.24
N ALA A 16 18.07 -9.65 5.05
CA ALA A 16 18.66 -9.17 6.30
C ALA A 16 17.59 -8.92 7.39
N PRO A 17 16.85 -9.96 7.83
CA PRO A 17 15.69 -9.78 8.70
C PRO A 17 16.06 -9.20 10.06
N THR A 18 17.19 -9.56 10.64
CA THR A 18 17.67 -8.98 11.90
C THR A 18 17.97 -7.49 11.78
N ALA A 19 18.65 -7.06 10.72
CA ALA A 19 18.95 -5.64 10.50
C ALA A 19 17.66 -4.83 10.26
N TRP A 20 16.71 -5.40 9.53
CA TRP A 20 15.40 -4.79 9.31
C TRP A 20 14.64 -4.60 10.63
N LEU A 21 14.61 -5.63 11.50
CA LEU A 21 13.95 -5.56 12.80
C LEU A 21 14.59 -4.53 13.73
N ARG A 22 15.92 -4.50 13.81
CA ARG A 22 16.63 -3.52 14.63
C ARG A 22 16.34 -2.09 14.23
N TRP A 23 16.31 -1.84 12.92
CA TRP A 23 15.91 -0.53 12.40
C TRP A 23 14.45 -0.19 12.73
N LEU A 24 13.51 -1.11 12.47
CA LEU A 24 12.09 -0.89 12.71
C LEU A 24 11.76 -0.64 14.18
N LEU A 25 12.40 -1.40 15.07
CA LEU A 25 12.11 -1.39 16.50
C LEU A 25 13.00 -0.40 17.25
N ASN A 26 13.98 0.19 16.57
CA ASN A 26 15.04 1.01 17.17
C ASN A 26 15.68 0.32 18.37
N ASP A 27 15.93 -0.99 18.28
CA ASP A 27 16.47 -1.85 19.32
C ASP A 27 17.54 -2.78 18.70
N GLU A 28 18.81 -2.49 18.99
CA GLU A 28 19.97 -3.23 18.50
C GLU A 28 20.06 -4.65 19.08
N THR A 29 19.32 -4.96 20.12
CA THR A 29 19.35 -6.28 20.77
C THR A 29 18.39 -7.28 20.15
N VAL A 30 17.50 -6.84 19.26
CA VAL A 30 16.53 -7.71 18.59
C VAL A 30 17.22 -8.64 17.58
N GLU A 31 16.79 -9.89 17.59
CA GLU A 31 17.22 -10.93 16.66
C GLU A 31 16.03 -11.58 15.96
N ALA A 32 16.08 -11.71 14.63
CA ALA A 32 15.11 -12.48 13.87
C ALA A 32 15.41 -13.99 14.07
N LEU A 33 14.44 -14.73 14.57
CA LEU A 33 14.59 -16.18 14.77
C LEU A 33 14.18 -16.98 13.53
N ALA A 34 13.11 -16.57 12.86
CA ALA A 34 12.60 -17.24 11.67
C ALA A 34 11.67 -16.32 10.86
N LEU A 35 11.67 -16.52 9.56
CA LEU A 35 10.62 -16.05 8.66
C LEU A 35 9.49 -17.09 8.68
N LEU A 36 8.29 -16.68 9.12
CA LEU A 36 7.17 -17.60 9.30
C LEU A 36 6.24 -17.56 8.09
N ALA A 37 5.59 -18.71 7.79
CA ALA A 37 4.51 -18.74 6.84
C ALA A 37 3.34 -17.86 7.32
N ALA A 38 2.87 -17.00 6.44
CA ALA A 38 1.85 -15.98 6.73
C ALA A 38 0.46 -16.33 6.19
N ASP A 39 0.28 -17.59 5.75
CA ASP A 39 -0.99 -18.09 5.23
C ASP A 39 -2.00 -18.34 6.34
N PHE A 40 -3.11 -17.62 6.27
CA PHE A 40 -4.28 -17.87 7.10
C PHE A 40 -5.37 -18.51 6.23
N GLN A 41 -5.25 -19.83 5.97
CA GLN A 41 -6.01 -20.60 4.97
C GLN A 41 -7.54 -20.45 5.07
N TRP A 42 -8.07 -20.27 6.27
CA TRP A 42 -9.51 -20.14 6.50
C TRP A 42 -10.08 -18.74 6.27
N VAL A 43 -9.22 -17.72 6.04
CA VAL A 43 -9.63 -16.35 5.75
C VAL A 43 -9.23 -15.92 4.32
N GLY A 44 -8.38 -16.70 3.63
CA GLY A 44 -7.86 -16.37 2.30
C GLY A 44 -7.08 -15.05 2.27
N ARG A 45 -6.45 -14.67 3.38
CA ARG A 45 -5.67 -13.43 3.54
C ARG A 45 -4.24 -13.76 3.90
N GLU A 46 -3.33 -13.10 3.23
CA GLU A 46 -1.90 -13.14 3.50
C GLU A 46 -1.45 -11.79 4.03
N THR A 47 -0.58 -11.77 5.03
CA THR A 47 0.23 -10.59 5.35
C THR A 47 1.51 -10.65 4.52
N ASP A 48 2.11 -9.50 4.24
CA ASP A 48 3.30 -9.45 3.41
C ASP A 48 4.46 -10.23 4.06
N ILE A 49 4.75 -9.96 5.33
CA ILE A 49 5.80 -10.66 6.07
C ILE A 49 5.38 -10.83 7.54
N LEU A 50 5.61 -12.04 8.05
CA LEU A 50 5.49 -12.36 9.47
C LEU A 50 6.83 -12.88 9.98
N LEU A 51 7.46 -12.11 10.89
CA LEU A 51 8.74 -12.46 11.49
C LEU A 51 8.55 -12.86 12.96
N ARG A 52 9.23 -13.93 13.39
CA ARG A 52 9.43 -14.24 14.79
C ARG A 52 10.76 -13.68 15.23
N ALA A 53 10.74 -12.86 16.27
CA ALA A 53 11.90 -12.15 16.79
C ALA A 53 12.05 -12.41 18.28
N ARG A 54 13.24 -12.12 18.80
CA ARG A 54 13.55 -12.16 20.22
C ARG A 54 14.40 -10.96 20.62
N SER A 55 14.11 -10.41 21.75
CA SER A 55 14.97 -9.40 22.41
C SER A 55 15.20 -9.79 23.87
N PRO A 56 16.34 -9.42 24.46
CA PRO A 56 16.59 -9.66 25.88
C PRO A 56 15.59 -8.98 26.81
N VAL A 57 15.00 -7.87 26.37
CA VAL A 57 14.06 -7.07 27.17
C VAL A 57 12.62 -7.57 27.03
N HIS A 58 12.21 -7.95 25.81
CA HIS A 58 10.81 -8.24 25.50
C HIS A 58 10.50 -9.75 25.32
N GLY A 59 11.53 -10.62 25.39
CA GLY A 59 11.36 -12.03 25.11
C GLY A 59 11.06 -12.29 23.62
N GLU A 60 10.31 -13.34 23.33
CA GLU A 60 9.89 -13.68 21.96
C GLU A 60 8.59 -12.96 21.59
N PHE A 61 8.53 -12.49 20.35
CA PHE A 61 7.38 -11.79 19.80
C PHE A 61 7.32 -11.95 18.27
N LEU A 62 6.20 -11.56 17.69
CA LEU A 62 5.99 -11.52 16.24
C LEU A 62 6.02 -10.09 15.74
N VAL A 63 6.58 -9.87 14.56
CA VAL A 63 6.46 -8.63 13.81
C VAL A 63 5.68 -8.92 12.53
N ILE A 64 4.53 -8.27 12.37
CA ILE A 64 3.83 -8.19 11.09
C ILE A 64 4.35 -6.96 10.38
N ASN A 65 4.86 -7.13 9.16
CA ASN A 65 5.30 -6.02 8.34
C ASN A 65 4.51 -5.98 7.04
N GLU A 66 3.73 -4.93 6.85
CA GLU A 66 3.00 -4.62 5.62
C GLU A 66 3.74 -3.51 4.87
N MET A 67 4.03 -3.75 3.60
CA MET A 67 4.66 -2.78 2.70
C MET A 67 3.61 -2.23 1.75
N GLN A 68 3.41 -0.91 1.78
CA GLN A 68 2.43 -0.25 0.92
C GLN A 68 3.14 0.70 -0.04
N LEU A 69 2.88 0.56 -1.34
CA LEU A 69 3.42 1.52 -2.30
C LEU A 69 2.93 2.94 -1.99
N ARG A 70 1.68 3.07 -1.58
CA ARG A 70 1.05 4.31 -1.09
C ARG A 70 0.15 4.00 0.10
N PRO A 71 -0.12 4.98 0.99
CA PRO A 71 -1.03 4.78 2.11
C PRO A 71 -2.39 4.23 1.66
N ASP A 72 -2.84 3.18 2.34
CA ASP A 72 -4.14 2.52 2.10
C ASP A 72 -5.07 2.78 3.30
N PRO A 73 -6.21 3.47 3.12
CA PRO A 73 -7.18 3.70 4.19
C PRO A 73 -7.73 2.43 4.84
N ALA A 74 -7.71 1.29 4.13
CA ALA A 74 -8.17 0.01 4.67
C ALA A 74 -7.12 -0.69 5.56
N MET A 75 -5.88 -0.19 5.60
CA MET A 75 -4.77 -0.84 6.31
C MET A 75 -4.99 -0.99 7.81
N PRO A 76 -5.52 0.00 8.55
CA PRO A 76 -5.78 -0.17 9.98
C PRO A 76 -6.70 -1.37 10.28
N ARG A 77 -7.77 -1.53 9.49
CA ARG A 77 -8.71 -2.65 9.62
C ARG A 77 -8.07 -4.00 9.26
N ARG A 78 -7.23 -4.03 8.23
CA ARG A 78 -6.52 -5.24 7.81
C ARG A 78 -5.52 -5.70 8.86
N LEU A 79 -4.71 -4.79 9.39
CA LEU A 79 -3.73 -5.10 10.44
C LEU A 79 -4.38 -5.61 11.72
N THR A 80 -5.56 -5.11 12.07
CA THR A 80 -6.33 -5.64 13.21
C THR A 80 -6.62 -7.13 13.01
N ALA A 81 -7.10 -7.52 11.84
CA ALA A 81 -7.39 -8.91 11.54
C ALA A 81 -6.11 -9.78 11.53
N TYR A 82 -5.03 -9.31 10.91
CA TYR A 82 -3.77 -10.04 10.85
C TYR A 82 -3.15 -10.21 12.24
N THR A 83 -3.20 -9.16 13.06
CA THR A 83 -2.67 -9.19 14.43
C THR A 83 -3.44 -10.19 15.28
N ALA A 84 -4.77 -10.22 15.19
CA ALA A 84 -5.60 -11.17 15.92
C ALA A 84 -5.29 -12.63 15.50
N LEU A 85 -5.21 -12.90 14.20
CA LEU A 85 -4.89 -14.21 13.66
C LEU A 85 -3.49 -14.68 14.05
N ALA A 86 -2.50 -13.80 14.01
CA ALA A 86 -1.14 -14.12 14.43
C ALA A 86 -1.07 -14.45 15.93
N ARG A 87 -1.75 -13.66 16.77
CA ARG A 87 -1.82 -13.95 18.23
C ARG A 87 -2.47 -15.29 18.52
N GLU A 88 -3.57 -15.60 17.84
CA GLU A 88 -4.27 -16.87 18.00
C GLU A 88 -3.38 -18.04 17.61
N ARG A 89 -2.75 -17.96 16.44
CA ARG A 89 -1.97 -19.06 15.87
C ARG A 89 -0.69 -19.36 16.65
N TYR A 90 0.01 -18.33 17.10
CA TYR A 90 1.36 -18.49 17.67
C TYR A 90 1.44 -18.24 19.17
N ALA A 91 0.39 -17.72 19.80
CA ALA A 91 0.33 -17.40 21.23
C ALA A 91 1.49 -16.48 21.71
N LEU A 92 1.95 -15.58 20.83
CA LEU A 92 3.02 -14.61 21.08
C LEU A 92 2.50 -13.17 21.00
N PRO A 93 3.14 -12.21 21.69
CA PRO A 93 2.91 -10.78 21.45
C PRO A 93 3.17 -10.45 19.99
N VAL A 94 2.41 -9.50 19.43
CA VAL A 94 2.53 -9.09 18.03
C VAL A 94 2.79 -7.60 17.96
N TYR A 95 3.80 -7.20 17.19
CA TYR A 95 4.14 -5.83 16.85
C TYR A 95 3.82 -5.58 15.38
N PRO A 96 2.65 -4.98 15.06
CA PRO A 96 2.27 -4.72 13.69
C PRO A 96 2.91 -3.43 13.18
N VAL A 97 3.41 -3.47 11.95
CA VAL A 97 4.09 -2.35 11.28
C VAL A 97 3.54 -2.17 9.87
N VAL A 98 3.34 -0.93 9.47
CA VAL A 98 3.12 -0.53 8.07
C VAL A 98 4.29 0.33 7.63
N VAL A 99 4.87 -0.01 6.48
CA VAL A 99 5.88 0.82 5.81
C VAL A 99 5.28 1.35 4.52
N ASN A 100 5.04 2.66 4.45
CA ASN A 100 4.59 3.35 3.25
C ASN A 100 5.80 3.80 2.45
N ILE A 101 5.85 3.44 1.15
CA ILE A 101 6.99 3.68 0.27
C ILE A 101 6.92 5.09 -0.32
N LEU A 102 5.79 5.47 -0.93
CA LEU A 102 5.58 6.77 -1.57
C LEU A 102 4.44 7.53 -0.90
N ALA A 103 4.55 8.85 -0.85
CA ALA A 103 3.47 9.70 -0.40
C ALA A 103 2.21 9.53 -1.27
N GLY A 104 1.05 9.61 -0.66
CA GLY A 104 -0.23 9.65 -1.37
C GLY A 104 -0.38 10.96 -2.16
N SER A 105 -1.08 10.90 -3.29
CA SER A 105 -1.43 12.10 -4.07
C SER A 105 -2.55 12.87 -3.36
N GLY A 106 -2.19 13.71 -2.38
CA GLY A 106 -3.14 14.59 -1.68
C GLY A 106 -3.93 13.93 -0.55
N VAL A 107 -3.70 12.64 -0.24
CA VAL A 107 -4.34 11.94 0.88
C VAL A 107 -3.30 11.68 1.96
N ALA A 108 -3.55 12.16 3.16
CA ALA A 108 -2.71 11.86 4.32
C ALA A 108 -2.78 10.35 4.66
N PRO A 109 -1.70 9.76 5.19
CA PRO A 109 -1.76 8.40 5.71
C PRO A 109 -2.86 8.27 6.77
N PRO A 110 -3.56 7.12 6.85
CA PRO A 110 -4.52 6.89 7.91
C PRO A 110 -3.83 6.96 9.28
N PRO A 111 -4.55 7.28 10.36
CA PRO A 111 -3.98 7.26 11.71
C PRO A 111 -3.41 5.87 12.01
N PRO A 112 -2.29 5.75 12.78
CA PRO A 112 -1.65 4.48 13.08
C PRO A 112 -2.44 3.67 14.12
N ARG A 113 -3.74 3.57 13.90
CA ARG A 113 -4.70 2.95 14.80
C ARG A 113 -5.95 2.53 14.03
N PHE A 114 -6.46 1.35 14.33
CA PHE A 114 -7.85 1.00 14.14
C PHE A 114 -8.60 1.18 15.46
N GLU A 115 -9.73 1.83 15.41
CA GLU A 115 -10.62 1.96 16.56
C GLU A 115 -12.06 1.89 16.08
N SER A 116 -12.88 1.11 16.77
CA SER A 116 -14.31 1.05 16.54
C SER A 116 -15.04 0.86 17.84
N GLU A 117 -16.18 1.52 18.00
CA GLU A 117 -17.07 1.37 19.13
C GLU A 117 -18.45 0.92 18.63
N PHE A 118 -18.98 -0.10 19.29
CA PHE A 118 -20.32 -0.58 19.00
C PHE A 118 -20.98 -1.08 20.29
N LEU A 119 -22.12 -0.51 20.63
CA LEU A 119 -22.89 -0.84 21.85
C LEU A 119 -22.07 -0.79 23.14
N GLY A 120 -21.19 0.19 23.25
CA GLY A 120 -20.29 0.35 24.41
C GLY A 120 -19.10 -0.61 24.44
N LEU A 121 -18.93 -1.45 23.43
CA LEU A 121 -17.76 -2.31 23.23
C LEU A 121 -16.77 -1.61 22.32
N VAL A 122 -15.50 -1.48 22.78
CA VAL A 122 -14.42 -0.84 22.04
C VAL A 122 -13.45 -1.91 21.54
N ALA A 123 -13.19 -1.89 20.25
CA ALA A 123 -12.09 -2.63 19.63
C ALA A 123 -11.01 -1.64 19.19
N ARG A 124 -9.77 -1.84 19.65
CA ARG A 124 -8.63 -0.98 19.32
C ARG A 124 -7.41 -1.82 19.00
N GLN A 125 -6.73 -1.44 17.91
CA GLN A 125 -5.42 -1.97 17.55
C GLN A 125 -4.53 -0.82 17.07
N ASP A 126 -3.50 -0.52 17.85
CA ASP A 126 -2.44 0.40 17.46
C ASP A 126 -1.38 -0.36 16.64
N PHE A 127 -0.69 0.35 15.74
CA PHE A 127 0.41 -0.19 14.96
C PHE A 127 1.50 0.87 14.72
N HIS A 128 2.71 0.43 14.44
CA HIS A 128 3.78 1.33 14.04
C HIS A 128 3.65 1.67 12.56
N GLN A 129 3.78 2.96 12.22
CA GLN A 129 3.73 3.44 10.85
C GLN A 129 5.03 4.14 10.49
N VAL A 130 5.65 3.70 9.41
CA VAL A 130 6.86 4.28 8.85
C VAL A 130 6.54 4.84 7.47
N ASN A 131 6.81 6.12 7.27
CA ASN A 131 6.70 6.77 5.97
C ASN A 131 8.11 7.01 5.44
N LEU A 132 8.52 6.27 4.40
CA LEU A 132 9.92 6.32 3.94
C LEU A 132 10.32 7.70 3.43
N TRP A 133 9.43 8.48 2.86
CA TRP A 133 9.69 9.85 2.42
C TRP A 133 9.97 10.85 3.55
N GLU A 134 9.63 10.50 4.79
CA GLU A 134 9.90 11.33 5.99
C GLU A 134 11.26 11.02 6.61
N LEU A 135 11.88 9.90 6.21
CA LEU A 135 13.19 9.49 6.73
C LEU A 135 14.31 10.21 5.98
N ASP A 136 15.38 10.58 6.71
CA ASP A 136 16.61 11.12 6.10
C ASP A 136 17.48 9.98 5.56
N ALA A 137 17.81 10.02 4.29
CA ALA A 137 18.66 9.04 3.64
C ALA A 137 20.14 9.11 4.07
N ARG A 138 20.61 10.28 4.54
CA ARG A 138 22.03 10.50 4.87
C ARG A 138 22.60 9.58 5.95
N PRO A 139 21.92 9.35 7.09
CA PRO A 139 22.38 8.37 8.07
C PRO A 139 22.48 6.96 7.51
N ILE A 140 21.55 6.56 6.62
CA ILE A 140 21.47 5.23 6.02
C ILE A 140 22.70 4.94 5.14
N VAL A 141 23.18 5.93 4.39
CA VAL A 141 24.39 5.77 3.55
C VAL A 141 25.69 6.03 4.32
N GLN A 142 25.65 6.69 5.48
CA GLN A 142 26.82 6.91 6.34
C GLN A 142 27.14 5.67 7.19
N ARG A 143 26.13 5.03 7.72
CA ARG A 143 26.19 3.73 8.42
C ARG A 143 25.28 2.76 7.66
N PRO A 144 25.83 2.04 6.67
CA PRO A 144 25.01 1.33 5.71
C PRO A 144 24.02 0.36 6.35
N LEU A 145 22.74 0.65 6.20
CA LEU A 145 21.63 -0.27 6.47
C LEU A 145 21.23 -0.88 5.14
N VAL A 146 21.87 -1.99 4.80
CA VAL A 146 21.77 -2.65 3.49
C VAL A 146 20.33 -2.79 2.99
N PRO A 147 19.34 -3.28 3.79
CA PRO A 147 17.98 -3.44 3.33
C PRO A 147 17.27 -2.12 2.96
N LEU A 148 17.78 -0.98 3.42
CA LEU A 148 17.18 0.33 3.14
C LEU A 148 17.84 1.07 1.98
N LEU A 149 19.02 0.63 1.50
CA LEU A 149 19.73 1.28 0.41
C LEU A 149 18.89 1.43 -0.88
N PRO A 150 18.09 0.44 -1.29
CA PRO A 150 17.23 0.57 -2.47
C PRO A 150 16.19 1.69 -2.37
N PHE A 151 15.76 2.02 -1.17
CA PHE A 151 14.75 3.06 -0.93
C PHE A 151 15.33 4.47 -0.81
N VAL A 152 16.67 4.61 -0.80
CA VAL A 152 17.33 5.92 -0.69
C VAL A 152 16.76 6.98 -1.64
N PRO A 153 16.48 6.69 -2.92
CA PRO A 153 15.98 7.71 -3.85
C PRO A 153 14.69 8.41 -3.41
N ILE A 154 13.82 7.69 -2.69
CA ILE A 154 12.50 8.18 -2.28
C ILE A 154 12.48 8.79 -0.87
N MET A 155 13.59 8.75 -0.16
CA MET A 155 13.75 9.33 1.18
C MET A 155 14.15 10.80 1.13
N GLY A 156 13.97 11.51 2.25
CA GLY A 156 14.43 12.89 2.39
C GLY A 156 15.95 13.02 2.16
N GLY A 157 16.37 13.95 1.29
CA GLY A 157 17.77 14.09 0.89
C GLY A 157 18.32 12.98 0.00
N GLY A 158 17.52 11.95 -0.31
CA GLY A 158 17.93 10.83 -1.17
C GLY A 158 18.06 11.20 -2.64
N SER A 159 17.38 12.26 -3.07
CA SER A 159 17.47 12.83 -4.41
C SER A 159 18.74 13.66 -4.66
N GLU A 160 19.53 13.94 -3.64
CA GLU A 160 20.84 14.58 -3.80
C GLU A 160 21.80 13.62 -4.51
N ALA A 161 22.46 14.10 -5.59
CA ALA A 161 23.32 13.26 -6.44
C ALA A 161 24.40 12.51 -5.63
N GLY A 162 25.01 13.15 -4.65
CA GLY A 162 26.03 12.53 -3.80
C GLY A 162 25.49 11.41 -2.91
N THR A 163 24.23 11.50 -2.43
CA THR A 163 23.59 10.49 -1.59
C THR A 163 23.24 9.26 -2.43
N LEU A 164 22.64 9.46 -3.60
CA LEU A 164 22.29 8.39 -4.53
C LEU A 164 23.53 7.64 -5.03
N GLU A 165 24.57 8.37 -5.45
CA GLU A 165 25.83 7.77 -5.90
C GLU A 165 26.52 6.96 -4.79
N LYS A 166 26.42 7.40 -3.54
CA LYS A 166 26.97 6.69 -2.40
C LYS A 166 26.20 5.40 -2.14
N ALA A 167 24.87 5.42 -2.15
CA ALA A 167 24.04 4.22 -2.03
C ALA A 167 24.39 3.20 -3.14
N LEU A 168 24.50 3.67 -4.38
CA LEU A 168 24.86 2.83 -5.53
C LEU A 168 26.25 2.20 -5.38
N ARG A 169 27.25 2.97 -4.93
CA ARG A 169 28.59 2.43 -4.67
C ARG A 169 28.60 1.36 -3.59
N LEU A 170 27.81 1.54 -2.54
CA LEU A 170 27.67 0.56 -1.46
C LEU A 170 27.07 -0.75 -1.96
N LEU A 171 26.04 -0.69 -2.80
CA LEU A 171 25.43 -1.88 -3.41
C LEU A 171 26.40 -2.60 -4.37
N ARG A 172 27.18 -1.85 -5.16
CA ARG A 172 28.15 -2.41 -6.10
C ARG A 172 29.40 -2.97 -5.45
N ALA A 173 29.68 -2.60 -4.22
CA ALA A 173 30.84 -3.11 -3.49
C ALA A 173 30.69 -4.58 -3.10
N ASP A 174 29.46 -5.10 -3.08
CA ASP A 174 29.15 -6.48 -2.73
C ASP A 174 28.35 -7.14 -3.87
N PRO A 175 28.91 -8.15 -4.55
CA PRO A 175 28.23 -8.86 -5.63
C PRO A 175 26.90 -9.50 -5.23
N ASP A 176 26.73 -9.89 -3.97
CA ASP A 176 25.51 -10.50 -3.45
C ASP A 176 24.34 -9.49 -3.37
N LEU A 177 24.65 -8.19 -3.47
CA LEU A 177 23.68 -7.10 -3.47
C LEU A 177 23.29 -6.62 -4.87
N ALA A 178 23.71 -7.28 -5.93
CA ALA A 178 23.45 -6.86 -7.32
C ALA A 178 21.94 -6.68 -7.63
N GLU A 179 21.10 -7.53 -7.07
CA GLU A 179 19.65 -7.42 -7.22
C GLU A 179 19.06 -6.16 -6.56
N MET A 180 19.68 -5.69 -5.48
CA MET A 180 19.28 -4.46 -4.79
C MET A 180 19.57 -3.21 -5.61
N GLU A 181 20.56 -3.24 -6.52
CA GLU A 181 20.80 -2.15 -7.47
C GLU A 181 19.60 -1.97 -8.42
N THR A 182 19.01 -3.09 -8.86
CA THR A 182 17.78 -3.06 -9.68
C THR A 182 16.60 -2.45 -8.92
N LEU A 183 16.45 -2.80 -7.65
CA LEU A 183 15.44 -2.21 -6.77
C LEU A 183 15.66 -0.71 -6.56
N LEU A 184 16.90 -0.28 -6.36
CA LEU A 184 17.24 1.14 -6.26
C LEU A 184 16.88 1.89 -7.54
N ALA A 185 17.19 1.33 -8.73
CA ALA A 185 16.79 1.91 -10.01
C ALA A 185 15.26 2.03 -10.15
N PHE A 186 14.53 1.01 -9.71
CA PHE A 186 13.08 1.02 -9.71
C PHE A 186 12.53 2.15 -8.84
N PHE A 187 12.95 2.26 -7.59
CA PHE A 187 12.48 3.34 -6.73
C PHE A 187 12.95 4.73 -7.19
N ALA A 188 14.14 4.82 -7.79
CA ALA A 188 14.61 6.04 -8.43
C ALA A 188 13.68 6.51 -9.55
N SER A 189 13.03 5.58 -10.28
CA SER A 189 12.11 5.91 -11.38
C SER A 189 10.86 6.67 -10.96
N PHE A 190 10.49 6.65 -9.68
CA PHE A 190 9.38 7.45 -9.16
C PHE A 190 9.75 8.92 -8.89
N VAL A 191 11.04 9.22 -8.78
CA VAL A 191 11.54 10.53 -8.35
C VAL A 191 12.33 11.24 -9.45
N PHE A 192 13.03 10.46 -10.30
CA PHE A 192 13.92 11.01 -11.31
C PHE A 192 13.44 10.75 -12.75
N PRO A 193 13.74 11.68 -13.67
CA PRO A 193 13.59 11.41 -15.11
C PRO A 193 14.46 10.23 -15.55
N THR A 194 13.95 9.46 -16.52
CA THR A 194 14.61 8.26 -17.06
C THR A 194 16.04 8.53 -17.54
N GLU A 195 16.29 9.70 -18.14
CA GLU A 195 17.60 10.12 -18.66
C GLU A 195 18.63 10.27 -17.54
N LEU A 196 18.21 10.79 -16.38
CA LEU A 196 19.08 10.95 -15.22
C LEU A 196 19.46 9.58 -14.63
N ILE A 197 18.47 8.67 -14.53
CA ILE A 197 18.69 7.30 -14.04
C ILE A 197 19.70 6.59 -14.93
N ARG A 198 19.53 6.62 -16.25
CA ARG A 198 20.46 6.05 -17.22
C ARG A 198 21.88 6.56 -17.04
N ARG A 199 22.03 7.87 -16.82
CA ARG A 199 23.33 8.51 -16.65
C ARG A 199 24.02 8.11 -15.34
N ILE A 200 23.28 8.07 -14.24
CA ILE A 200 23.82 7.76 -12.91
C ILE A 200 24.12 6.26 -12.79
N MET A 201 23.22 5.42 -13.25
CA MET A 201 23.35 3.98 -13.08
C MET A 201 24.19 3.30 -14.16
N ARG A 202 24.49 4.01 -15.26
CA ARG A 202 25.15 3.45 -16.45
C ARG A 202 24.47 2.20 -16.99
N TRP A 203 23.17 2.07 -16.75
CA TRP A 203 22.37 0.93 -17.17
C TRP A 203 21.62 1.23 -18.45
N ASP A 204 21.57 0.22 -19.31
CA ASP A 204 20.53 0.17 -20.32
C ASP A 204 19.21 -0.19 -19.61
N MET A 205 18.17 0.62 -19.83
CA MET A 205 16.81 0.36 -19.31
C MET A 205 16.25 -1.00 -19.78
N THR A 206 16.89 -1.61 -20.76
CA THR A 206 16.58 -2.95 -21.23
C THR A 206 16.80 -3.99 -20.13
N VAL A 207 17.89 -3.89 -19.38
CA VAL A 207 18.19 -4.81 -18.27
C VAL A 207 17.14 -4.71 -17.16
N LEU A 208 16.66 -3.48 -16.87
CA LEU A 208 15.61 -3.27 -15.90
C LEU A 208 14.28 -3.90 -16.36
N ARG A 209 13.95 -3.74 -17.66
CA ARG A 209 12.72 -4.29 -18.25
C ARG A 209 12.76 -5.81 -18.39
N GLU A 210 13.92 -6.40 -18.54
CA GLU A 210 14.12 -7.85 -18.63
C GLU A 210 14.15 -8.52 -17.24
N SER A 211 14.27 -7.75 -16.16
CA SER A 211 14.18 -8.29 -14.81
C SER A 211 12.79 -8.93 -14.60
N PRO A 212 12.71 -10.22 -14.22
CA PRO A 212 11.43 -10.88 -13.95
C PRO A 212 10.58 -10.10 -12.94
N TRP A 213 11.23 -9.51 -11.96
CA TRP A 213 10.65 -8.69 -10.94
C TRP A 213 10.04 -7.38 -11.47
N TYR A 214 10.72 -6.68 -12.41
CA TYR A 214 10.16 -5.49 -13.07
C TYR A 214 8.93 -5.86 -13.91
N GLN A 215 8.99 -6.98 -14.63
CA GLN A 215 7.88 -7.46 -15.45
C GLN A 215 6.67 -7.83 -14.61
N GLU A 216 6.88 -8.44 -13.44
CA GLU A 216 5.82 -8.78 -12.51
C GLU A 216 5.14 -7.53 -11.95
N ILE A 217 5.90 -6.55 -11.47
CA ILE A 217 5.37 -5.25 -11.04
C ILE A 217 4.62 -4.53 -12.17
N PHE A 218 5.22 -4.51 -13.38
CA PHE A 218 4.62 -3.82 -14.51
C PHE A 218 3.32 -4.48 -14.94
N SER A 219 3.27 -5.82 -15.02
CA SER A 219 2.07 -6.55 -15.40
C SER A 219 0.93 -6.38 -14.38
N GLU A 220 1.25 -6.43 -13.10
CA GLU A 220 0.24 -6.20 -12.05
C GLU A 220 -0.24 -4.73 -12.02
N GLY A 221 0.67 -3.78 -12.19
CA GLY A 221 0.30 -2.36 -12.29
C GLY A 221 -0.61 -2.09 -13.49
N LEU A 222 -0.36 -2.77 -14.62
CA LEU A 222 -1.18 -2.70 -15.81
C LEU A 222 -2.55 -3.34 -15.58
N GLU A 223 -2.60 -4.52 -14.97
CA GLU A 223 -3.85 -5.21 -14.65
C GLU A 223 -4.71 -4.41 -13.67
N GLN A 224 -4.11 -3.86 -12.63
CA GLN A 224 -4.82 -2.99 -11.68
C GLN A 224 -5.29 -1.69 -12.33
N GLY A 225 -4.46 -1.07 -13.16
CA GLY A 225 -4.84 0.12 -13.91
C GLY A 225 -6.01 -0.17 -14.87
N LEU A 226 -6.00 -1.33 -15.51
CA LEU A 226 -7.08 -1.78 -16.39
C LEU A 226 -8.37 -2.04 -15.60
N GLN A 227 -8.29 -2.76 -14.46
CA GLN A 227 -9.44 -3.02 -13.60
C GLN A 227 -10.03 -1.73 -13.03
N GLN A 228 -9.20 -0.81 -12.53
CA GLN A 228 -9.65 0.49 -12.05
C GLN A 228 -10.27 1.32 -13.18
N GLY A 229 -9.65 1.30 -14.36
CA GLY A 229 -10.18 1.99 -15.54
C GLY A 229 -11.52 1.44 -15.99
N LEU A 230 -11.68 0.11 -16.00
CA LEU A 230 -12.95 -0.55 -16.33
C LEU A 230 -14.04 -0.24 -15.32
N GLU A 231 -13.73 -0.30 -14.01
CA GLU A 231 -14.71 0.00 -12.96
C GLU A 231 -15.13 1.47 -12.98
N LYS A 232 -14.16 2.38 -13.15
CA LYS A 232 -14.44 3.81 -13.33
C LYS A 232 -15.28 4.08 -14.59
N GLY A 233 -14.88 3.52 -15.72
CA GLY A 233 -15.62 3.65 -16.96
C GLY A 233 -17.03 3.09 -16.88
N ARG A 234 -17.21 1.95 -16.19
CA ARG A 234 -18.52 1.37 -15.92
C ARG A 234 -19.39 2.29 -15.05
N THR A 235 -18.83 2.84 -13.98
CA THR A 235 -19.52 3.77 -13.09
C THR A 235 -19.95 5.04 -13.84
N GLU A 236 -19.05 5.62 -14.64
CA GLU A 236 -19.34 6.81 -15.43
C GLU A 236 -20.41 6.54 -16.50
N ALA A 237 -20.37 5.39 -17.18
CA ALA A 237 -21.35 5.00 -18.17
C ALA A 237 -22.74 4.78 -17.57
N LEU A 238 -22.82 4.10 -16.42
CA LEU A 238 -24.08 3.90 -15.70
C LEU A 238 -24.67 5.22 -15.19
N LEU A 239 -23.84 6.08 -14.64
CA LEU A 239 -24.24 7.42 -14.20
C LEU A 239 -24.78 8.25 -15.37
N ALA A 240 -24.08 8.29 -16.49
CA ALA A 240 -24.52 9.01 -17.69
C ALA A 240 -25.85 8.45 -18.23
N THR A 241 -26.01 7.13 -18.21
CA THR A 241 -27.25 6.47 -18.63
C THR A 241 -28.42 6.85 -17.71
N LEU A 242 -28.25 6.77 -16.40
CA LEU A 242 -29.27 7.15 -15.43
C LEU A 242 -29.64 8.61 -15.54
N LEU A 243 -28.68 9.50 -15.65
CA LEU A 243 -28.94 10.94 -15.86
C LEU A 243 -29.69 11.20 -17.17
N GLY A 244 -29.35 10.50 -18.24
CA GLY A 244 -30.07 10.57 -19.51
C GLY A 244 -31.55 10.13 -19.39
N ILE A 245 -31.81 9.02 -18.69
CA ILE A 245 -33.15 8.52 -18.45
C ILE A 245 -33.93 9.53 -17.58
N LEU A 246 -33.34 10.03 -16.49
CA LEU A 246 -33.94 11.01 -15.60
C LEU A 246 -34.32 12.30 -16.35
N GLN A 247 -33.38 12.80 -17.16
CA GLN A 247 -33.60 14.01 -17.96
C GLN A 247 -34.71 13.81 -19.01
N HIS A 248 -34.80 12.64 -19.63
CA HIS A 248 -35.85 12.32 -20.59
C HIS A 248 -37.23 12.22 -19.92
N ARG A 249 -37.32 11.61 -18.74
CA ARG A 249 -38.58 11.35 -18.05
C ARG A 249 -39.12 12.55 -17.25
N PHE A 250 -38.24 13.26 -16.57
CA PHE A 250 -38.61 14.28 -15.60
C PHE A 250 -38.17 15.71 -16.00
N GLY A 251 -37.40 15.84 -17.11
CA GLY A 251 -36.89 17.12 -17.56
C GLY A 251 -35.66 17.53 -16.76
N ASN A 252 -35.77 18.61 -15.97
CA ASN A 252 -34.64 19.10 -15.18
C ASN A 252 -34.33 18.17 -14.00
N VAL A 253 -33.08 17.70 -13.91
CA VAL A 253 -32.57 16.88 -12.79
C VAL A 253 -31.89 17.80 -11.79
N PRO A 254 -32.33 17.84 -10.51
CA PRO A 254 -31.71 18.69 -9.48
C PRO A 254 -30.24 18.34 -9.25
N ASP A 255 -29.39 19.36 -9.04
CA ASP A 255 -27.94 19.17 -8.80
C ASP A 255 -27.68 18.31 -7.56
N GLU A 256 -28.55 18.38 -6.56
CA GLU A 256 -28.47 17.54 -5.35
C GLU A 256 -28.58 16.04 -5.70
N LEU A 257 -29.54 15.69 -6.54
CA LEU A 257 -29.73 14.31 -7.00
C LEU A 257 -28.52 13.83 -7.83
N VAL A 258 -27.98 14.70 -8.70
CA VAL A 258 -26.75 14.41 -9.47
C VAL A 258 -25.57 14.14 -8.52
N ALA A 259 -25.43 14.94 -7.46
CA ALA A 259 -24.37 14.75 -6.48
C ALA A 259 -24.51 13.43 -5.71
N MET A 260 -25.74 13.07 -5.30
CA MET A 260 -26.01 11.78 -4.65
C MET A 260 -25.67 10.60 -5.56
N LEU A 261 -26.10 10.62 -6.82
CA LEU A 261 -25.80 9.56 -7.78
C LEU A 261 -24.30 9.42 -8.08
N ARG A 262 -23.53 10.51 -8.08
CA ARG A 262 -22.07 10.48 -8.23
C ARG A 262 -21.34 9.79 -7.09
N GLY A 263 -21.92 9.73 -5.92
CA GLY A 263 -21.38 9.05 -4.73
C GLY A 263 -21.61 7.53 -4.74
N LEU A 264 -22.38 7.00 -5.70
CA LEU A 264 -22.75 5.59 -5.73
C LEU A 264 -21.74 4.74 -6.52
N SER A 265 -21.60 3.47 -6.11
CA SER A 265 -20.82 2.46 -6.84
C SER A 265 -21.56 2.02 -8.12
N ALA A 266 -20.83 1.40 -9.06
CA ALA A 266 -21.41 0.83 -10.28
C ALA A 266 -22.55 -0.16 -10.00
N ALA A 267 -22.42 -0.98 -8.94
CA ALA A 267 -23.47 -1.91 -8.53
C ALA A 267 -24.75 -1.17 -8.11
N GLN A 268 -24.64 -0.17 -7.23
CA GLN A 268 -25.77 0.64 -6.78
C GLN A 268 -26.43 1.41 -7.92
N LEU A 269 -25.63 2.00 -8.82
CA LEU A 269 -26.17 2.66 -10.01
C LEU A 269 -26.93 1.70 -10.92
N SER A 270 -26.41 0.46 -11.09
CA SER A 270 -27.07 -0.56 -11.89
C SER A 270 -28.43 -0.98 -11.29
N GLU A 271 -28.52 -1.11 -9.97
CA GLU A 271 -29.75 -1.44 -9.27
C GLU A 271 -30.82 -0.34 -9.40
N LEU A 272 -30.41 0.91 -9.58
CA LEU A 272 -31.33 2.04 -9.75
C LEU A 272 -31.97 2.14 -11.15
N ILE A 273 -31.47 1.43 -12.14
CA ILE A 273 -31.96 1.54 -13.52
C ILE A 273 -33.47 1.23 -13.61
N HIS A 274 -33.90 0.08 -13.06
CA HIS A 274 -35.31 -0.30 -13.07
C HIS A 274 -36.18 0.64 -12.23
N PRO A 275 -35.83 0.93 -10.97
CA PRO A 275 -36.58 1.92 -10.19
C PRO A 275 -36.71 3.28 -10.89
N VAL A 276 -35.67 3.76 -11.55
CA VAL A 276 -35.75 5.02 -12.30
C VAL A 276 -36.68 4.94 -13.50
N LEU A 277 -36.81 3.78 -14.14
CA LEU A 277 -37.78 3.58 -15.21
C LEU A 277 -39.24 3.50 -14.71
N ASP A 278 -39.50 3.01 -13.50
CA ASP A 278 -40.82 2.75 -12.95
C ASP A 278 -41.35 3.93 -12.10
N ALA A 279 -40.47 4.75 -11.49
CA ALA A 279 -40.85 5.85 -10.62
C ALA A 279 -41.79 6.86 -11.31
N SER A 280 -42.81 7.28 -10.64
CA SER A 280 -43.75 8.30 -11.13
C SER A 280 -43.29 9.73 -10.86
N THR A 281 -42.46 9.93 -9.83
CA THR A 281 -41.95 11.24 -9.40
C THR A 281 -40.49 11.17 -8.99
N LEU A 282 -39.80 12.32 -9.05
CA LEU A 282 -38.41 12.43 -8.52
C LEU A 282 -38.36 12.19 -7.00
N ALA A 283 -39.41 12.48 -6.26
CA ALA A 283 -39.48 12.27 -4.81
C ALA A 283 -39.39 10.80 -4.43
N GLU A 284 -39.94 9.89 -5.24
CA GLU A 284 -39.84 8.45 -5.03
C GLU A 284 -38.40 7.96 -5.17
N LEU A 285 -37.60 8.59 -6.04
CA LEU A 285 -36.22 8.23 -6.26
C LEU A 285 -35.30 8.62 -5.10
N TYR A 286 -35.56 9.74 -4.44
CA TYR A 286 -34.80 10.12 -3.23
C TYR A 286 -34.90 9.07 -2.12
N ALA A 287 -36.08 8.42 -1.99
CA ALA A 287 -36.28 7.37 -1.00
C ALA A 287 -35.57 6.04 -1.34
N LEU A 288 -35.22 5.84 -2.61
CA LEU A 288 -34.56 4.62 -3.10
C LEU A 288 -33.05 4.73 -3.15
N ILE A 289 -32.50 5.94 -3.15
CA ILE A 289 -31.05 6.15 -3.09
C ILE A 289 -30.61 5.91 -1.64
N PRO A 290 -29.72 4.95 -1.38
CA PRO A 290 -29.17 4.75 -0.04
C PRO A 290 -28.58 6.08 0.43
N GLU A 291 -28.98 6.55 1.60
CA GLU A 291 -28.32 7.69 2.23
C GLU A 291 -26.82 7.38 2.21
N GLY A 292 -26.05 8.19 1.50
CA GLY A 292 -24.64 7.98 1.31
C GLY A 292 -24.00 7.84 2.68
N GLY A 293 -23.69 6.62 3.06
CA GLY A 293 -22.94 6.36 4.28
C GLY A 293 -21.63 7.11 4.16
N ASN A 294 -21.54 8.20 4.92
CA ASN A 294 -20.26 8.80 5.28
C ASN A 294 -19.43 7.73 5.99
N HIS A 295 -18.78 6.87 5.21
CA HIS A 295 -17.70 6.05 5.72
C HIS A 295 -16.47 6.95 5.79
N HIS A 296 -16.39 7.70 6.90
CA HIS A 296 -15.17 8.31 7.39
C HIS A 296 -14.13 7.23 7.75
#